data_de3dbb7172cc39ced546d51136d8b823
#
_entry.id   de3dbb7172cc39ced546d51136d8b823
#
_cell.length_a   1.000
_cell.length_b   1.000
_cell.length_c   1.000
_cell.angle_alpha   90.00
_cell.angle_beta   90.00
_cell.angle_gamma   90.00
#
_symmetry.space_group_name_H-M   'P 1'
#
loop_
_entity.id
_entity.type
_entity.pdbx_description
1 polymer ?
#
loop_
_entity_poly.entity_id
_entity_poly.type
_entity_poly.pdbx_seq_one_letter_code
_entity_poly.pdbx_strand_id
1 'polypeptide(L)'
;MRRIPVLWLVEHIAREMDVTCAVKYLAKARHNLDITVRQIYLHANEVMAEFVPDVVVYPFFYYADGALAQEDYARCWPDAIHFNLAWEELFYKAHEKVKAPSDEFARKKVIHHAWGDFFKTYLMASGVPEDHVFVNGQPAYQLYLPPYSRYYRQRDWLAREYKLDTSKRWVFFPENYRWAFFNDKKLDQMALKGPEVSETRAMRDFCHNSLVEVLRWCQEAARHKDLEIIFRPRPATMEQEIASLFAERIGTPAPNLHLIKGESVREWILASDKTISSYSTSLIEAAIAGKPIYMAEPFPIPQTLCCDWYQHVRRLRTAEEFDHACLSDDGGADGFALASWARGQMLSRGDPIARLADFVKALADRQKHSGANRGSLFWRTTRKRLGSLYRCLMRMKGVKRKNYFNPRTHEKDQFDEKDVRQRVQAWQAVLRDSA
;
A
#
# COMPACT_ATOMS: atom_id res chain seq x y z
N MET A 1 -17.75 16.27 21.87
CA MET A 1 -17.40 15.12 20.98
C MET A 1 -18.58 14.85 20.06
N ARG A 2 -18.32 14.76 18.76
CA ARG A 2 -19.36 14.52 17.75
C ARG A 2 -19.46 13.01 17.48
N ARG A 3 -20.67 12.42 17.59
CA ARG A 3 -20.90 11.04 17.17
C ARG A 3 -20.87 10.96 15.65
N ILE A 4 -20.12 10.00 15.13
CA ILE A 4 -20.03 9.73 13.69
C ILE A 4 -20.20 8.23 13.43
N PRO A 5 -20.84 7.83 12.31
CA PRO A 5 -21.04 6.41 12.02
C PRO A 5 -19.74 5.69 11.75
N VAL A 6 -18.83 6.28 10.96
CA VAL A 6 -17.59 5.64 10.57
C VAL A 6 -16.44 6.63 10.62
N LEU A 7 -15.35 6.25 11.30
CA LEU A 7 -14.04 6.87 11.22
C LEU A 7 -13.13 5.97 10.41
N TRP A 8 -12.61 6.47 9.30
CA TRP A 8 -11.66 5.75 8.44
C TRP A 8 -10.28 6.38 8.57
N LEU A 9 -9.33 5.60 9.05
CA LEU A 9 -7.96 6.02 9.27
C LEU A 9 -7.09 5.65 8.07
N VAL A 10 -6.26 6.58 7.61
CA VAL A 10 -5.33 6.44 6.49
C VAL A 10 -3.90 6.62 6.99
N GLU A 11 -3.00 5.73 6.59
CA GLU A 11 -1.56 5.85 6.88
C GLU A 11 -0.83 6.53 5.72
N HIS A 12 -0.96 5.97 4.51
CA HIS A 12 -0.27 6.46 3.32
C HIS A 12 -1.24 6.86 2.21
N ILE A 13 -1.19 8.14 1.81
CA ILE A 13 -2.04 8.69 0.74
C ILE A 13 -1.89 7.86 -0.54
N ALA A 14 -0.65 7.60 -0.96
CA ALA A 14 -0.36 6.93 -2.23
C ALA A 14 -0.92 5.49 -2.33
N ARG A 15 -1.08 4.81 -1.19
CA ARG A 15 -1.57 3.43 -1.13
C ARG A 15 -3.08 3.36 -0.96
N GLU A 16 -3.65 4.23 -0.10
CA GLU A 16 -4.95 4.01 0.52
C GLU A 16 -6.02 5.01 0.09
N MET A 17 -5.64 6.27 -0.20
CA MET A 17 -6.58 7.37 -0.33
C MET A 17 -7.55 7.19 -1.50
N ASP A 18 -7.11 6.63 -2.62
CA ASP A 18 -7.98 6.45 -3.79
C ASP A 18 -9.11 5.46 -3.49
N VAL A 19 -8.78 4.31 -2.87
CA VAL A 19 -9.80 3.34 -2.41
C VAL A 19 -10.70 3.95 -1.36
N THR A 20 -10.12 4.63 -0.37
CA THR A 20 -10.88 5.26 0.73
C THR A 20 -11.91 6.26 0.19
N CYS A 21 -11.53 7.09 -0.78
CA CYS A 21 -12.43 8.09 -1.37
C CYS A 21 -13.48 7.45 -2.30
N ALA A 22 -13.13 6.39 -3.03
CA ALA A 22 -14.09 5.62 -3.82
C ALA A 22 -15.14 4.93 -2.93
N VAL A 23 -14.71 4.27 -1.86
CA VAL A 23 -15.62 3.66 -0.87
C VAL A 23 -16.50 4.72 -0.20
N LYS A 24 -15.92 5.87 0.19
CA LYS A 24 -16.68 6.98 0.78
C LYS A 24 -17.76 7.50 -0.16
N TYR A 25 -17.46 7.64 -1.45
CA TYR A 25 -18.44 8.02 -2.46
C TYR A 25 -19.56 6.98 -2.56
N LEU A 26 -19.22 5.69 -2.75
CA LEU A 26 -20.23 4.64 -2.90
C LEU A 26 -21.07 4.45 -1.63
N ALA A 27 -20.46 4.50 -0.46
CA ALA A 27 -21.20 4.43 0.82
C ALA A 27 -22.22 5.57 0.97
N LYS A 28 -21.85 6.78 0.52
CA LYS A 28 -22.78 7.92 0.52
C LYS A 28 -23.88 7.77 -0.53
N ALA A 29 -23.52 7.39 -1.75
CA ALA A 29 -24.45 7.30 -2.87
C ALA A 29 -25.49 6.17 -2.68
N ARG A 30 -25.04 4.99 -2.26
CA ARG A 30 -25.88 3.79 -2.11
C ARG A 30 -26.65 3.73 -0.81
N HIS A 31 -26.04 4.18 0.29
CA HIS A 31 -26.54 3.92 1.65
C HIS A 31 -26.76 5.18 2.48
N ASN A 32 -26.53 6.36 1.91
CA ASN A 32 -26.51 7.63 2.64
C ASN A 32 -25.61 7.58 3.91
N LEU A 33 -24.53 6.81 3.85
CA LEU A 33 -23.58 6.65 4.95
C LEU A 33 -22.44 7.67 4.82
N ASP A 34 -22.22 8.43 5.89
CA ASP A 34 -21.08 9.36 5.97
C ASP A 34 -19.85 8.68 6.59
N ILE A 35 -18.72 8.76 5.90
CA ILE A 35 -17.41 8.29 6.38
C ILE A 35 -16.53 9.50 6.65
N THR A 36 -16.03 9.65 7.87
CA THR A 36 -15.04 10.67 8.24
C THR A 36 -13.65 10.10 8.04
N VAL A 37 -12.80 10.74 7.23
CA VAL A 37 -11.45 10.26 6.91
C VAL A 37 -10.42 11.10 7.65
N ARG A 38 -9.44 10.45 8.31
CA ARG A 38 -8.35 11.11 9.05
C ARG A 38 -7.03 10.35 8.88
N GLN A 39 -5.93 11.08 8.97
CA GLN A 39 -4.61 10.46 9.03
C GLN A 39 -4.40 9.82 10.42
N ILE A 40 -3.86 8.59 10.44
CA ILE A 40 -3.83 7.77 11.66
C ILE A 40 -2.88 8.29 12.75
N TYR A 41 -1.78 8.96 12.39
CA TYR A 41 -0.74 9.33 13.34
C TYR A 41 -0.68 10.81 13.66
N LEU A 42 -0.86 11.68 12.67
CA LEU A 42 -0.48 13.09 12.78
C LEU A 42 -1.36 13.87 13.75
N HIS A 43 -2.64 13.54 13.82
CA HIS A 43 -3.64 14.25 14.63
C HIS A 43 -4.45 13.31 15.53
N ALA A 44 -3.81 12.24 16.05
CA ALA A 44 -4.52 11.20 16.80
C ALA A 44 -5.23 11.74 18.06
N ASN A 45 -4.60 12.67 18.79
CA ASN A 45 -5.21 13.23 19.99
C ASN A 45 -6.43 14.10 19.69
N GLU A 46 -6.36 14.91 18.65
CA GLU A 46 -7.43 15.78 18.17
C GLU A 46 -8.61 14.92 17.68
N VAL A 47 -8.33 13.90 16.88
CA VAL A 47 -9.33 12.95 16.40
C VAL A 47 -10.05 12.25 17.55
N MET A 48 -9.30 11.78 18.56
CA MET A 48 -9.89 11.14 19.75
C MET A 48 -10.68 12.13 20.62
N ALA A 49 -10.33 13.41 20.62
CA ALA A 49 -11.05 14.45 21.36
C ALA A 49 -12.32 14.91 20.64
N GLU A 50 -12.31 14.90 19.30
CA GLU A 50 -13.41 15.42 18.47
C GLU A 50 -14.54 14.38 18.28
N PHE A 51 -14.20 13.10 18.02
CA PHE A 51 -15.17 12.10 17.56
C PHE A 51 -15.50 11.00 18.56
N VAL A 52 -16.68 10.42 18.37
CA VAL A 52 -17.10 9.12 18.96
C VAL A 52 -17.66 8.28 17.82
N PRO A 53 -16.82 7.42 17.19
CA PRO A 53 -17.25 6.59 16.07
C PRO A 53 -18.03 5.36 16.51
N ASP A 54 -18.97 4.91 15.68
CA ASP A 54 -19.60 3.60 15.81
C ASP A 54 -18.68 2.50 15.24
N VAL A 55 -17.97 2.79 14.13
CA VAL A 55 -16.99 1.91 13.47
C VAL A 55 -15.69 2.66 13.28
N VAL A 56 -14.55 2.00 13.56
CA VAL A 56 -13.20 2.50 13.25
C VAL A 56 -12.55 1.57 12.25
N VAL A 57 -12.19 2.11 11.09
CA VAL A 57 -11.48 1.38 10.02
C VAL A 57 -10.00 1.73 10.08
N TYR A 58 -9.14 0.72 10.16
CA TYR A 58 -7.69 0.87 10.28
C TYR A 58 -6.99 0.37 9.01
N PRO A 59 -5.89 1.01 8.61
CA PRO A 59 -5.05 0.49 7.54
C PRO A 59 -4.39 -0.85 7.91
N PHE A 60 -4.06 -1.04 9.18
CA PHE A 60 -3.57 -2.28 9.77
C PHE A 60 -3.83 -2.31 11.28
N PHE A 61 -4.08 -3.50 11.82
CA PHE A 61 -4.28 -3.71 13.25
C PHE A 61 -3.91 -5.15 13.62
N TYR A 62 -2.72 -5.35 14.19
CA TYR A 62 -2.21 -6.69 14.53
C TYR A 62 -2.01 -6.88 16.04
N TYR A 63 -1.98 -5.79 16.81
CA TYR A 63 -1.87 -5.79 18.27
C TYR A 63 -2.43 -4.49 18.84
N ALA A 64 -3.00 -4.56 20.04
CA ALA A 64 -3.48 -3.43 20.82
C ALA A 64 -2.45 -2.95 21.87
N ASP A 65 -1.48 -3.79 22.25
CA ASP A 65 -0.41 -3.49 23.20
C ASP A 65 0.88 -3.02 22.53
N GLY A 66 0.78 -1.98 21.69
CA GLY A 66 1.91 -1.44 20.97
C GLY A 66 2.20 0.03 21.26
N ALA A 67 3.26 0.55 20.64
CA ALA A 67 3.62 1.96 20.71
C ALA A 67 2.93 2.79 19.61
N LEU A 68 1.98 2.20 18.87
CA LEU A 68 1.30 2.81 17.73
C LEU A 68 -0.07 3.39 18.12
N ALA A 69 -0.58 4.28 17.30
CA ALA A 69 -1.84 4.98 17.55
C ALA A 69 -3.07 4.05 17.64
N GLN A 70 -3.03 2.84 17.05
CA GLN A 70 -4.12 1.85 17.09
C GLN A 70 -4.50 1.48 18.52
N GLU A 71 -3.51 1.31 19.40
CA GLU A 71 -3.72 1.05 20.83
C GLU A 71 -4.51 2.18 21.50
N ASP A 72 -4.10 3.42 21.24
CA ASP A 72 -4.77 4.59 21.81
C ASP A 72 -6.23 4.70 21.32
N TYR A 73 -6.48 4.42 20.05
CA TYR A 73 -7.84 4.40 19.48
C TYR A 73 -8.69 3.26 20.08
N ALA A 74 -8.16 2.05 20.20
CA ALA A 74 -8.87 0.91 20.78
C ALA A 74 -9.25 1.16 22.25
N ARG A 75 -8.34 1.76 23.03
CA ARG A 75 -8.62 2.16 24.41
C ARG A 75 -9.60 3.32 24.52
N CYS A 76 -9.57 4.25 23.56
CA CYS A 76 -10.45 5.40 23.54
C CYS A 76 -11.91 5.02 23.24
N TRP A 77 -12.12 4.04 22.36
CA TRP A 77 -13.44 3.61 21.91
C TRP A 77 -13.62 2.09 22.00
N PRO A 78 -13.57 1.51 23.22
CA PRO A 78 -13.60 0.05 23.41
C PRO A 78 -14.89 -0.62 22.94
N ASP A 79 -15.98 0.16 22.80
CA ASP A 79 -17.29 -0.33 22.36
C ASP A 79 -17.54 -0.08 20.87
N ALA A 80 -16.62 0.57 20.16
CA ALA A 80 -16.71 0.71 18.70
C ALA A 80 -16.39 -0.64 18.02
N ILE A 81 -16.94 -0.85 16.84
CA ILE A 81 -16.49 -1.96 15.99
C ILE A 81 -15.16 -1.57 15.37
N HIS A 82 -14.14 -2.39 15.58
CA HIS A 82 -12.79 -2.20 15.00
C HIS A 82 -12.64 -3.07 13.77
N PHE A 83 -12.29 -2.46 12.64
CA PHE A 83 -12.13 -3.15 11.36
C PHE A 83 -10.74 -2.90 10.77
N ASN A 84 -9.98 -3.96 10.57
CA ASN A 84 -8.62 -3.95 10.01
C ASN A 84 -8.67 -4.24 8.52
N LEU A 85 -8.17 -3.31 7.68
CA LEU A 85 -8.10 -3.46 6.22
C LEU A 85 -6.96 -4.35 5.74
N ALA A 86 -5.93 -4.56 6.57
CA ALA A 86 -4.78 -5.40 6.25
C ALA A 86 -4.21 -5.12 4.84
N TRP A 87 -3.77 -3.86 4.57
CA TRP A 87 -3.30 -3.44 3.25
C TRP A 87 -2.10 -4.21 2.69
N GLU A 88 -1.50 -5.11 3.45
CA GLU A 88 -0.35 -5.91 3.06
C GLU A 88 -0.59 -7.36 3.49
N GLU A 89 -1.02 -8.21 2.56
CA GLU A 89 -1.28 -9.64 2.78
C GLU A 89 -0.31 -10.54 2.01
N LEU A 90 0.44 -9.99 1.06
CA LEU A 90 1.55 -10.65 0.40
C LEU A 90 2.84 -10.25 1.08
N PHE A 91 3.49 -11.18 1.74
CA PHE A 91 4.72 -10.92 2.45
C PHE A 91 5.81 -11.90 2.07
N TYR A 92 7.03 -11.40 2.16
CA TYR A 92 8.20 -12.25 2.14
C TYR A 92 8.21 -13.15 3.37
N LYS A 93 8.81 -14.32 3.28
CA LYS A 93 8.92 -15.28 4.39
C LYS A 93 9.41 -14.67 5.71
N ALA A 94 10.33 -13.70 5.64
CA ALA A 94 10.83 -12.99 6.82
C ALA A 94 9.78 -12.14 7.56
N HIS A 95 8.65 -11.79 6.92
CA HIS A 95 7.64 -10.91 7.51
C HIS A 95 6.36 -11.64 7.93
N GLU A 96 6.28 -12.92 7.73
CA GLU A 96 5.08 -13.72 7.97
C GLU A 96 4.57 -13.59 9.42
N LYS A 97 5.46 -13.67 10.39
CA LYS A 97 5.08 -13.57 11.82
C LYS A 97 4.65 -12.17 12.27
N VAL A 98 5.11 -11.13 11.57
CA VAL A 98 4.85 -9.72 11.94
C VAL A 98 3.44 -9.28 11.60
N LYS A 99 2.78 -9.97 10.67
CA LYS A 99 1.43 -9.64 10.18
C LYS A 99 0.33 -10.47 10.86
N ALA A 100 0.70 -11.35 11.80
CA ALA A 100 -0.27 -12.11 12.57
C ALA A 100 -0.84 -11.28 13.73
N PRO A 101 -2.16 -11.34 13.99
CA PRO A 101 -2.74 -10.79 15.21
C PRO A 101 -2.11 -11.44 16.46
N SER A 102 -1.46 -10.64 17.30
CA SER A 102 -0.57 -11.17 18.36
C SER A 102 -1.18 -11.14 19.77
N ASP A 103 -2.20 -10.32 20.01
CA ASP A 103 -2.87 -10.25 21.31
C ASP A 103 -4.36 -10.64 21.24
N GLU A 104 -4.97 -10.81 22.40
CA GLU A 104 -6.36 -11.24 22.52
C GLU A 104 -7.35 -10.22 21.93
N PHE A 105 -7.09 -8.91 22.10
CA PHE A 105 -7.95 -7.87 21.53
C PHE A 105 -7.94 -7.92 20.01
N ALA A 106 -6.76 -7.98 19.39
CA ALA A 106 -6.62 -8.06 17.95
C ALA A 106 -7.27 -9.33 17.37
N ARG A 107 -7.17 -10.47 18.09
CA ARG A 107 -7.80 -11.73 17.63
C ARG A 107 -9.32 -11.75 17.78
N LYS A 108 -9.85 -11.27 18.93
CA LYS A 108 -11.26 -11.49 19.31
C LYS A 108 -12.17 -10.27 19.21
N LYS A 109 -11.61 -9.05 19.08
CA LYS A 109 -12.38 -7.80 19.05
C LYS A 109 -12.28 -7.04 17.74
N VAL A 110 -11.32 -7.40 16.90
CA VAL A 110 -11.10 -6.79 15.59
C VAL A 110 -11.65 -7.69 14.51
N ILE A 111 -12.41 -7.11 13.59
CA ILE A 111 -12.81 -7.78 12.35
C ILE A 111 -11.68 -7.55 11.34
N HIS A 112 -11.22 -8.59 10.67
CA HIS A 112 -10.12 -8.53 9.73
C HIS A 112 -10.62 -8.70 8.30
N HIS A 113 -10.18 -7.82 7.43
CA HIS A 113 -10.32 -7.98 6.00
C HIS A 113 -9.31 -9.03 5.50
N ALA A 114 -9.71 -9.83 4.54
CA ALA A 114 -8.86 -10.77 3.82
C ALA A 114 -9.09 -10.62 2.31
N TRP A 115 -7.98 -10.61 1.54
CA TRP A 115 -8.08 -10.54 0.08
C TRP A 115 -8.60 -11.83 -0.51
N GLY A 116 -8.25 -12.96 0.09
CA GLY A 116 -8.66 -14.29 -0.34
C GLY A 116 -8.60 -15.31 0.78
N ASP A 117 -8.94 -16.55 0.42
CA ASP A 117 -9.00 -17.64 1.39
C ASP A 117 -7.61 -18.01 1.96
N PHE A 118 -6.52 -17.71 1.25
CA PHE A 118 -5.15 -17.88 1.76
C PHE A 118 -4.90 -17.04 3.01
N PHE A 119 -5.32 -15.75 3.02
CA PHE A 119 -5.13 -14.89 4.18
C PHE A 119 -6.17 -15.15 5.27
N LYS A 120 -7.39 -15.54 4.91
CA LYS A 120 -8.38 -16.06 5.86
C LYS A 120 -7.79 -17.24 6.66
N THR A 121 -7.21 -18.22 5.97
CA THR A 121 -6.58 -19.39 6.61
C THR A 121 -5.44 -18.97 7.54
N TYR A 122 -4.62 -18.02 7.12
CA TYR A 122 -3.54 -17.47 7.92
C TYR A 122 -4.04 -16.76 9.21
N LEU A 123 -5.10 -15.96 9.11
CA LEU A 123 -5.73 -15.30 10.26
C LEU A 123 -6.34 -16.32 11.23
N MET A 124 -7.06 -17.32 10.73
CA MET A 124 -7.65 -18.38 11.56
C MET A 124 -6.57 -19.21 12.27
N ALA A 125 -5.48 -19.54 11.58
CA ALA A 125 -4.32 -20.21 12.18
C ALA A 125 -3.65 -19.35 13.27
N SER A 126 -3.80 -18.03 13.21
CA SER A 126 -3.33 -17.09 14.23
C SER A 126 -4.32 -16.89 15.40
N GLY A 127 -5.46 -17.61 15.40
CA GLY A 127 -6.46 -17.59 16.46
C GLY A 127 -7.59 -16.56 16.28
N VAL A 128 -7.77 -16.02 15.07
CA VAL A 128 -8.93 -15.17 14.74
C VAL A 128 -10.15 -16.06 14.45
N PRO A 129 -11.32 -15.84 15.07
CA PRO A 129 -12.56 -16.53 14.75
C PRO A 129 -12.98 -16.32 13.29
N GLU A 130 -13.58 -17.32 12.66
CA GLU A 130 -14.00 -17.25 11.26
C GLU A 130 -14.99 -16.11 10.98
N ASP A 131 -15.93 -15.87 11.88
CA ASP A 131 -16.94 -14.81 11.81
C ASP A 131 -16.34 -13.40 12.00
N HIS A 132 -15.07 -13.30 12.38
CA HIS A 132 -14.29 -12.07 12.42
C HIS A 132 -13.42 -11.86 11.19
N VAL A 133 -13.58 -12.69 10.13
CA VAL A 133 -12.82 -12.52 8.87
C VAL A 133 -13.78 -12.20 7.73
N PHE A 134 -13.60 -11.06 7.10
CA PHE A 134 -14.32 -10.63 5.91
C PHE A 134 -13.48 -10.86 4.64
N VAL A 135 -13.76 -11.93 3.92
CA VAL A 135 -13.10 -12.21 2.63
C VAL A 135 -13.73 -11.36 1.55
N ASN A 136 -12.98 -10.43 0.99
CA ASN A 136 -13.49 -9.41 0.08
C ASN A 136 -12.80 -9.37 -1.28
N GLY A 137 -11.50 -9.52 -1.32
CA GLY A 137 -10.64 -9.16 -2.44
C GLY A 137 -9.77 -7.94 -2.13
N GLN A 138 -8.80 -7.65 -2.99
CA GLN A 138 -7.91 -6.50 -2.83
C GLN A 138 -8.51 -5.24 -3.51
N PRO A 139 -8.98 -4.25 -2.74
CA PRO A 139 -9.63 -3.08 -3.33
C PRO A 139 -8.71 -2.24 -4.22
N ALA A 140 -7.40 -2.16 -3.89
CA ALA A 140 -6.45 -1.39 -4.70
C ALA A 140 -6.20 -2.01 -6.07
N TYR A 141 -6.38 -3.33 -6.22
CA TYR A 141 -6.25 -3.99 -7.53
C TYR A 141 -7.47 -3.78 -8.42
N GLN A 142 -8.65 -3.57 -7.82
CA GLN A 142 -9.85 -3.19 -8.57
C GLN A 142 -9.69 -1.84 -9.29
N LEU A 143 -8.83 -0.95 -8.78
CA LEU A 143 -8.58 0.36 -9.39
C LEU A 143 -7.98 0.29 -10.80
N TYR A 144 -7.38 -0.84 -11.18
CA TYR A 144 -6.86 -1.07 -12.53
C TYR A 144 -7.91 -1.48 -13.55
N LEU A 145 -9.13 -1.78 -13.10
CA LEU A 145 -10.23 -2.26 -13.94
C LEU A 145 -11.30 -1.18 -14.14
N PRO A 146 -12.02 -1.17 -15.30
CA PRO A 146 -13.17 -0.30 -15.47
C PRO A 146 -14.25 -0.57 -14.40
N PRO A 147 -14.99 0.47 -13.98
CA PRO A 147 -14.88 1.87 -14.38
C PRO A 147 -13.76 2.64 -13.67
N TYR A 148 -13.15 2.09 -12.61
CA TYR A 148 -12.21 2.75 -11.71
C TYR A 148 -10.94 3.26 -12.41
N SER A 149 -10.43 2.54 -13.40
CA SER A 149 -9.24 2.94 -14.16
C SER A 149 -9.38 4.29 -14.89
N ARG A 150 -10.61 4.74 -15.15
CA ARG A 150 -10.89 6.04 -15.75
C ARG A 150 -10.60 7.24 -14.83
N TYR A 151 -10.38 7.00 -13.56
CA TYR A 151 -10.00 8.02 -12.57
C TYR A 151 -8.60 8.58 -12.83
N TYR A 152 -7.73 7.78 -13.39
CA TYR A 152 -6.32 8.09 -13.54
C TYR A 152 -6.03 8.85 -14.82
N ARG A 153 -4.95 9.65 -14.79
CA ARG A 153 -4.45 10.40 -15.93
C ARG A 153 -4.06 9.43 -17.05
N GLN A 154 -4.46 9.77 -18.25
CA GLN A 154 -4.24 8.95 -19.43
C GLN A 154 -2.89 9.24 -20.06
N ARG A 155 -2.44 8.35 -20.97
CA ARG A 155 -1.17 8.40 -21.70
C ARG A 155 -0.89 9.78 -22.30
N ASP A 156 -1.86 10.40 -22.99
CA ASP A 156 -1.68 11.70 -23.65
C ASP A 156 -1.37 12.84 -22.66
N TRP A 157 -1.94 12.79 -21.45
CA TRP A 157 -1.63 13.76 -20.41
C TRP A 157 -0.21 13.59 -19.91
N LEU A 158 0.21 12.35 -19.61
CA LEU A 158 1.56 12.02 -19.17
C LEU A 158 2.60 12.36 -20.24
N ALA A 159 2.28 12.09 -21.51
CA ALA A 159 3.14 12.43 -22.62
C ALA A 159 3.45 13.94 -22.68
N ARG A 160 2.41 14.79 -22.55
CA ARG A 160 2.58 16.24 -22.53
C ARG A 160 3.38 16.74 -21.34
N GLU A 161 3.08 16.22 -20.16
CA GLU A 161 3.73 16.63 -18.89
C GLU A 161 5.21 16.27 -18.88
N TYR A 162 5.53 15.04 -19.29
CA TYR A 162 6.89 14.51 -19.23
C TYR A 162 7.64 14.51 -20.57
N LYS A 163 7.06 15.10 -21.62
CA LYS A 163 7.63 15.21 -22.97
C LYS A 163 8.00 13.85 -23.57
N LEU A 164 7.12 12.87 -23.39
CA LEU A 164 7.25 11.54 -23.95
C LEU A 164 6.57 11.45 -25.31
N ASP A 165 7.10 10.64 -26.22
CA ASP A 165 6.52 10.39 -27.52
C ASP A 165 5.47 9.28 -27.45
N THR A 166 4.21 9.61 -27.76
CA THR A 166 3.09 8.66 -27.73
C THR A 166 3.14 7.62 -28.83
N SER A 167 3.88 7.88 -29.92
CA SER A 167 4.06 6.93 -31.03
C SER A 167 5.03 5.80 -30.72
N LYS A 168 5.86 5.98 -29.70
CA LYS A 168 6.83 4.98 -29.26
C LYS A 168 6.21 4.01 -28.25
N ARG A 169 6.85 2.86 -28.07
CA ARG A 169 6.50 1.92 -27.02
C ARG A 169 7.02 2.41 -25.68
N TRP A 170 6.17 2.43 -24.66
CA TRP A 170 6.53 2.81 -23.29
C TRP A 170 6.78 1.57 -22.44
N VAL A 171 7.98 1.44 -21.95
CA VAL A 171 8.37 0.40 -20.99
C VAL A 171 8.50 1.02 -19.61
N PHE A 172 7.68 0.59 -18.69
CA PHE A 172 7.66 1.12 -17.32
C PHE A 172 8.44 0.21 -16.37
N PHE A 173 9.40 0.79 -15.65
CA PHE A 173 10.19 0.10 -14.63
C PHE A 173 9.96 0.74 -13.24
N PRO A 174 9.00 0.28 -12.42
CA PRO A 174 8.88 0.67 -11.02
C PRO A 174 9.98 -0.02 -10.19
N GLU A 175 10.87 0.77 -9.62
CA GLU A 175 12.02 0.30 -8.80
C GLU A 175 11.53 -0.22 -7.44
N ASN A 176 12.18 -1.29 -6.92
CA ASN A 176 11.92 -1.86 -5.60
C ASN A 176 13.18 -2.34 -4.86
N TYR A 177 14.32 -1.70 -5.04
CA TYR A 177 15.58 -2.06 -4.38
C TYR A 177 15.82 -1.24 -3.12
N ARG A 178 14.92 -1.38 -2.12
CA ARG A 178 14.85 -0.58 -0.89
C ARG A 178 16.19 -0.40 -0.18
N TRP A 179 17.04 -1.44 -0.15
CA TRP A 179 18.23 -1.46 0.69
C TRP A 179 19.46 -0.88 -0.02
N ALA A 180 19.38 -0.64 -1.32
CA ALA A 180 20.53 -0.20 -2.13
C ALA A 180 21.25 1.03 -1.57
N PHE A 181 20.50 1.94 -0.91
CA PHE A 181 21.01 3.21 -0.37
C PHE A 181 21.16 3.22 1.16
N PHE A 182 21.06 2.06 1.83
CA PHE A 182 21.25 2.02 3.28
C PHE A 182 22.74 2.08 3.63
N ASN A 183 23.10 3.06 4.48
CA ASN A 183 24.45 3.14 5.04
C ASN A 183 24.64 2.14 6.20
N ASP A 184 25.90 1.91 6.59
CA ASP A 184 26.25 0.94 7.63
C ASP A 184 25.56 1.22 8.97
N LYS A 185 25.46 2.49 9.37
CA LYS A 185 24.73 2.88 10.57
C LYS A 185 23.27 2.43 10.57
N LYS A 186 22.61 2.50 9.40
CA LYS A 186 21.24 2.02 9.23
C LYS A 186 21.16 0.50 9.28
N LEU A 187 22.11 -0.20 8.68
CA LEU A 187 22.20 -1.66 8.70
C LEU A 187 22.43 -2.18 10.11
N ASP A 188 23.34 -1.57 10.87
CA ASP A 188 23.61 -1.92 12.26
C ASP A 188 22.36 -1.73 13.13
N GLN A 189 21.60 -0.64 12.93
CA GLN A 189 20.33 -0.42 13.62
C GLN A 189 19.26 -1.48 13.26
N MET A 190 19.28 -2.01 12.06
CA MET A 190 18.36 -3.06 11.64
C MET A 190 18.76 -4.42 12.23
N ALA A 191 20.05 -4.71 12.26
CA ALA A 191 20.59 -5.92 12.90
C ALA A 191 20.23 -6.04 14.39
N LEU A 192 20.12 -4.91 15.10
CA LEU A 192 19.62 -4.89 16.49
C LEU A 192 18.16 -5.36 16.65
N LYS A 193 17.43 -5.56 15.55
CA LYS A 193 16.01 -5.97 15.56
C LYS A 193 15.78 -7.44 15.19
N GLY A 194 16.84 -8.20 14.94
CA GLY A 194 16.74 -9.63 14.72
C GLY A 194 17.64 -10.24 13.65
N PRO A 195 17.78 -9.71 12.40
CA PRO A 195 18.69 -10.31 11.43
C PRO A 195 20.15 -10.05 11.80
N GLU A 196 21.02 -10.96 11.43
CA GLU A 196 22.48 -10.77 11.64
C GLU A 196 23.01 -9.60 10.78
N VAL A 197 24.10 -8.96 11.22
CA VAL A 197 24.74 -7.85 10.49
C VAL A 197 25.19 -8.29 9.10
N SER A 198 25.71 -9.51 8.98
CA SER A 198 26.12 -10.14 7.71
C SER A 198 24.94 -10.24 6.72
N GLU A 199 23.76 -10.65 7.19
CA GLU A 199 22.55 -10.77 6.39
C GLU A 199 22.06 -9.40 5.91
N THR A 200 22.12 -8.38 6.76
CA THR A 200 21.69 -7.01 6.38
C THR A 200 22.62 -6.42 5.32
N ARG A 201 23.93 -6.67 5.40
CA ARG A 201 24.90 -6.24 4.38
C ARG A 201 24.72 -6.98 3.07
N ALA A 202 24.59 -8.31 3.10
CA ALA A 202 24.33 -9.11 1.92
C ALA A 202 23.07 -8.66 1.18
N MET A 203 22.00 -8.30 1.93
CA MET A 203 20.77 -7.77 1.36
C MET A 203 20.97 -6.40 0.70
N ARG A 204 21.74 -5.49 1.31
CA ARG A 204 22.11 -4.21 0.71
C ARG A 204 22.89 -4.43 -0.59
N ASP A 205 23.89 -5.28 -0.54
CA ASP A 205 24.78 -5.53 -1.67
C ASP A 205 24.03 -6.16 -2.85
N PHE A 206 23.12 -7.11 -2.57
CA PHE A 206 22.19 -7.64 -3.56
C PHE A 206 21.33 -6.54 -4.19
N CYS A 207 20.70 -5.68 -3.38
CA CYS A 207 19.86 -4.61 -3.89
C CYS A 207 20.66 -3.58 -4.70
N HIS A 208 21.85 -3.21 -4.23
CA HIS A 208 22.71 -2.25 -4.89
C HIS A 208 23.20 -2.76 -6.24
N ASN A 209 23.76 -3.97 -6.27
CA ASN A 209 24.28 -4.57 -7.48
C ASN A 209 23.18 -4.82 -8.51
N SER A 210 22.02 -5.32 -8.06
CA SER A 210 20.86 -5.51 -8.94
C SER A 210 20.34 -4.19 -9.52
N LEU A 211 20.30 -3.14 -8.72
CA LEU A 211 19.90 -1.81 -9.21
C LEU A 211 20.85 -1.28 -10.27
N VAL A 212 22.16 -1.34 -10.03
CA VAL A 212 23.18 -0.90 -11.00
C VAL A 212 23.06 -1.66 -12.31
N GLU A 213 22.88 -2.98 -12.23
CA GLU A 213 22.81 -3.83 -13.43
C GLU A 213 21.53 -3.56 -14.22
N VAL A 214 20.38 -3.42 -13.55
CA VAL A 214 19.12 -3.06 -14.22
C VAL A 214 19.19 -1.67 -14.85
N LEU A 215 19.83 -0.70 -14.22
CA LEU A 215 20.04 0.62 -14.82
C LEU A 215 20.91 0.56 -16.09
N ARG A 216 21.92 -0.33 -16.15
CA ARG A 216 22.68 -0.60 -17.37
C ARG A 216 21.80 -1.20 -18.46
N TRP A 217 20.98 -2.20 -18.13
CA TRP A 217 20.05 -2.81 -19.08
C TRP A 217 19.06 -1.78 -19.64
N CYS A 218 18.53 -0.90 -18.78
CA CYS A 218 17.66 0.20 -19.23
C CYS A 218 18.42 1.16 -20.18
N GLN A 219 19.68 1.50 -19.88
CA GLN A 219 20.51 2.36 -20.72
C GLN A 219 20.82 1.70 -22.08
N GLU A 220 21.06 0.40 -22.10
CA GLU A 220 21.31 -0.36 -23.33
C GLU A 220 20.05 -0.44 -24.19
N ALA A 221 18.92 -0.81 -23.62
CA ALA A 221 17.64 -0.87 -24.31
C ALA A 221 17.19 0.51 -24.83
N ALA A 222 17.52 1.58 -24.11
CA ALA A 222 17.23 2.96 -24.54
C ALA A 222 18.00 3.41 -25.80
N ARG A 223 18.88 2.59 -26.37
CA ARG A 223 19.47 2.84 -27.70
C ARG A 223 18.45 2.66 -28.84
N HIS A 224 17.38 1.91 -28.58
CA HIS A 224 16.29 1.75 -29.56
C HIS A 224 15.41 3.00 -29.58
N LYS A 225 15.40 3.67 -30.74
CA LYS A 225 14.68 4.95 -30.89
C LYS A 225 13.16 4.84 -30.74
N ASP A 226 12.62 3.64 -30.91
CA ASP A 226 11.18 3.37 -30.83
C ASP A 226 10.69 3.06 -29.39
N LEU A 227 11.57 3.21 -28.41
CA LEU A 227 11.24 3.03 -26.98
C LEU A 227 11.25 4.37 -26.24
N GLU A 228 10.41 4.45 -25.23
CA GLU A 228 10.52 5.36 -24.08
C GLU A 228 10.59 4.47 -22.84
N ILE A 229 11.67 4.54 -22.09
CA ILE A 229 11.86 3.78 -20.85
C ILE A 229 11.61 4.71 -19.67
N ILE A 230 10.62 4.41 -18.86
CA ILE A 230 10.23 5.18 -17.69
C ILE A 230 10.71 4.43 -16.44
N PHE A 231 11.83 4.83 -15.89
CA PHE A 231 12.36 4.31 -14.63
C PHE A 231 11.83 5.15 -13.46
N ARG A 232 11.03 4.55 -12.61
CA ARG A 232 10.38 5.24 -11.49
C ARG A 232 10.93 4.78 -10.15
N PRO A 233 11.65 5.66 -9.42
CA PRO A 233 12.04 5.36 -8.05
C PRO A 233 10.82 5.09 -7.16
N ARG A 234 10.95 4.14 -6.24
CA ARG A 234 9.92 3.90 -5.23
C ARG A 234 9.68 5.13 -4.35
N PRO A 235 8.54 5.25 -3.66
CA PRO A 235 8.22 6.44 -2.86
C PRO A 235 9.29 6.84 -1.84
N ALA A 236 10.00 5.86 -1.25
CA ALA A 236 11.01 6.10 -0.23
C ALA A 236 12.44 6.35 -0.78
N THR A 237 12.70 6.09 -2.07
CA THR A 237 13.97 6.38 -2.74
C THR A 237 13.92 7.80 -3.32
N MET A 238 14.93 8.62 -3.07
CA MET A 238 15.00 9.95 -3.68
C MET A 238 15.44 9.83 -5.14
N GLU A 239 14.87 10.66 -6.00
CA GLU A 239 15.25 10.71 -7.43
C GLU A 239 16.73 11.03 -7.60
N GLN A 240 17.24 11.93 -6.75
CA GLN A 240 18.65 12.30 -6.74
C GLN A 240 19.59 11.12 -6.40
N GLU A 241 19.16 10.17 -5.56
CA GLU A 241 19.95 8.98 -5.23
C GLU A 241 20.15 8.10 -6.49
N ILE A 242 19.08 7.91 -7.27
CA ILE A 242 19.16 7.16 -8.54
C ILE A 242 19.99 7.93 -9.57
N ALA A 243 19.76 9.23 -9.72
CA ALA A 243 20.51 10.07 -10.68
C ALA A 243 22.01 10.09 -10.38
N SER A 244 22.39 10.22 -9.10
CA SER A 244 23.80 10.19 -8.69
C SER A 244 24.44 8.83 -8.92
N LEU A 245 23.74 7.74 -8.58
CA LEU A 245 24.21 6.37 -8.84
C LEU A 245 24.38 6.11 -10.34
N PHE A 246 23.43 6.59 -11.15
CA PHE A 246 23.48 6.45 -12.60
C PHE A 246 24.69 7.19 -13.18
N ALA A 247 24.90 8.45 -12.80
CA ALA A 247 26.04 9.26 -13.26
C ALA A 247 27.37 8.63 -12.87
N GLU A 248 27.49 8.08 -11.66
CA GLU A 248 28.72 7.47 -11.15
C GLU A 248 29.06 6.14 -11.86
N ARG A 249 28.05 5.30 -12.10
CA ARG A 249 28.25 3.89 -12.51
C ARG A 249 28.03 3.62 -13.99
N ILE A 250 27.30 4.51 -14.69
CA ILE A 250 26.85 4.28 -16.07
C ILE A 250 27.18 5.46 -16.97
N GLY A 251 26.96 6.69 -16.49
CA GLY A 251 27.22 7.90 -17.24
C GLY A 251 25.98 8.77 -17.42
N THR A 252 25.81 9.31 -18.64
CA THR A 252 24.65 10.15 -18.95
C THR A 252 23.49 9.27 -19.46
N PRO A 253 22.26 9.43 -18.96
CA PRO A 253 21.10 8.72 -19.49
C PRO A 253 20.86 9.00 -20.97
N ALA A 254 20.47 7.98 -21.71
CA ALA A 254 20.01 8.14 -23.08
C ALA A 254 18.77 9.06 -23.13
N PRO A 255 18.53 9.79 -24.24
CA PRO A 255 17.43 10.77 -24.32
C PRO A 255 16.02 10.20 -24.07
N ASN A 256 15.84 8.92 -24.31
CA ASN A 256 14.59 8.18 -24.13
C ASN A 256 14.57 7.26 -22.88
N LEU A 257 15.54 7.46 -21.96
CA LEU A 257 15.53 6.90 -20.61
C LEU A 257 15.19 8.00 -19.60
N HIS A 258 14.00 7.92 -19.03
CA HIS A 258 13.44 8.95 -18.17
C HIS A 258 13.43 8.49 -16.71
N LEU A 259 14.10 9.24 -15.83
CA LEU A 259 14.05 9.05 -14.39
C LEU A 259 12.90 9.92 -13.84
N ILE A 260 11.73 9.33 -13.57
CA ILE A 260 10.52 10.07 -13.20
C ILE A 260 9.95 9.52 -11.90
N LYS A 261 9.83 10.37 -10.89
CA LYS A 261 9.19 10.03 -9.60
C LYS A 261 7.75 10.53 -9.50
N GLY A 262 7.37 11.48 -10.33
CA GLY A 262 6.03 12.05 -10.37
C GLY A 262 4.95 11.02 -10.68
N GLU A 263 3.73 11.37 -10.36
CA GLU A 263 2.51 10.59 -10.53
C GLU A 263 2.49 9.24 -9.77
N SER A 264 1.33 8.59 -9.76
CA SER A 264 1.19 7.30 -9.10
C SER A 264 1.73 6.16 -9.97
N VAL A 265 2.11 5.05 -9.34
CA VAL A 265 2.47 3.82 -10.07
C VAL A 265 1.31 3.34 -10.96
N ARG A 266 0.07 3.62 -10.56
CA ARG A 266 -1.13 3.22 -11.31
C ARG A 266 -1.23 3.93 -12.65
N GLU A 267 -1.00 5.24 -12.67
CA GLU A 267 -1.01 6.03 -13.90
C GLU A 267 0.02 5.52 -14.90
N TRP A 268 1.24 5.25 -14.43
CA TRP A 268 2.30 4.72 -15.28
C TRP A 268 2.01 3.30 -15.78
N ILE A 269 1.50 2.40 -14.94
CA ILE A 269 1.08 1.05 -15.37
C ILE A 269 -0.02 1.14 -16.43
N LEU A 270 -1.06 1.95 -16.20
CA LEU A 270 -2.17 2.08 -17.14
C LEU A 270 -1.75 2.69 -18.47
N ALA A 271 -0.82 3.65 -18.48
CA ALA A 271 -0.36 4.35 -19.66
C ALA A 271 0.68 3.59 -20.49
N SER A 272 1.49 2.72 -19.85
CA SER A 272 2.59 2.02 -20.50
C SER A 272 2.13 0.79 -21.28
N ASP A 273 2.92 0.40 -22.27
CA ASP A 273 2.64 -0.78 -23.11
C ASP A 273 3.07 -2.06 -22.37
N LYS A 274 4.11 -2.00 -21.53
CA LYS A 274 4.53 -3.10 -20.67
C LYS A 274 5.16 -2.63 -19.37
N THR A 275 5.25 -3.55 -18.41
CA THR A 275 5.89 -3.31 -17.13
C THR A 275 6.96 -4.36 -16.86
N ILE A 276 8.19 -3.91 -16.64
CA ILE A 276 9.30 -4.74 -16.17
C ILE A 276 9.67 -4.23 -14.77
N SER A 277 9.84 -5.12 -13.80
CA SER A 277 10.24 -4.72 -12.45
C SER A 277 11.08 -5.81 -11.80
N SER A 278 11.60 -5.56 -10.62
CA SER A 278 12.19 -6.59 -9.76
C SER A 278 11.11 -7.45 -9.08
N TYR A 279 11.38 -8.00 -7.93
CA TYR A 279 10.45 -8.75 -7.07
C TYR A 279 9.33 -7.85 -6.48
N SER A 280 8.74 -6.99 -7.28
CA SER A 280 7.73 -6.00 -6.87
C SER A 280 6.30 -6.46 -7.13
N THR A 281 5.41 -6.23 -6.18
CA THR A 281 3.96 -6.44 -6.36
C THR A 281 3.35 -5.57 -7.47
N SER A 282 4.05 -4.55 -7.95
CA SER A 282 3.65 -3.79 -9.13
C SER A 282 3.48 -4.66 -10.39
N LEU A 283 4.17 -5.82 -10.46
CA LEU A 283 3.96 -6.79 -11.54
C LEU A 283 2.57 -7.44 -11.47
N ILE A 284 2.07 -7.72 -10.26
CA ILE A 284 0.71 -8.22 -10.07
C ILE A 284 -0.31 -7.17 -10.51
N GLU A 285 -0.08 -5.91 -10.13
CA GLU A 285 -0.91 -4.78 -10.51
C GLU A 285 -0.96 -4.60 -12.03
N ALA A 286 0.20 -4.66 -12.68
CA ALA A 286 0.30 -4.57 -14.15
C ALA A 286 -0.35 -5.75 -14.86
N ALA A 287 -0.21 -6.98 -14.33
CA ALA A 287 -0.88 -8.16 -14.87
C ALA A 287 -2.41 -8.04 -14.79
N ILE A 288 -2.94 -7.55 -13.67
CA ILE A 288 -4.39 -7.27 -13.50
C ILE A 288 -4.86 -6.21 -14.50
N ALA A 289 -4.04 -5.19 -14.76
CA ALA A 289 -4.30 -4.17 -15.78
C ALA A 289 -4.22 -4.70 -17.22
N GLY A 290 -3.88 -5.98 -17.41
CA GLY A 290 -3.74 -6.62 -18.72
C GLY A 290 -2.47 -6.24 -19.47
N LYS A 291 -1.44 -5.78 -18.75
CA LYS A 291 -0.15 -5.41 -19.36
C LYS A 291 0.78 -6.61 -19.43
N PRO A 292 1.58 -6.73 -20.53
CA PRO A 292 2.74 -7.61 -20.56
C PRO A 292 3.70 -7.31 -19.39
N ILE A 293 4.17 -8.37 -18.72
CA ILE A 293 4.99 -8.23 -17.52
C ILE A 293 6.20 -9.15 -17.55
N TYR A 294 7.31 -8.66 -16.96
CA TYR A 294 8.54 -9.46 -16.77
C TYR A 294 9.21 -9.08 -15.46
N MET A 295 9.92 -10.04 -14.85
CA MET A 295 10.72 -9.82 -13.65
C MET A 295 12.21 -9.74 -13.99
N ALA A 296 12.85 -8.61 -13.78
CA ALA A 296 14.30 -8.46 -13.89
C ALA A 296 14.99 -9.10 -12.67
N GLU A 297 15.79 -10.13 -12.91
CA GLU A 297 16.55 -10.89 -11.92
C GLU A 297 18.03 -10.98 -12.32
N PRO A 298 18.79 -9.85 -12.35
CA PRO A 298 20.19 -9.88 -12.75
C PRO A 298 21.07 -10.71 -11.80
N PHE A 299 20.66 -10.84 -10.55
CA PHE A 299 21.25 -11.71 -9.54
C PHE A 299 20.17 -12.54 -8.85
N PRO A 300 20.48 -13.77 -8.38
CA PRO A 300 19.52 -14.63 -7.71
C PRO A 300 18.88 -13.92 -6.50
N ILE A 301 17.54 -13.93 -6.45
CA ILE A 301 16.78 -13.30 -5.36
C ILE A 301 17.08 -14.08 -4.06
N PRO A 302 17.50 -13.39 -2.98
CA PRO A 302 17.68 -14.01 -1.66
C PRO A 302 16.43 -14.75 -1.18
N GLN A 303 16.61 -15.90 -0.56
CA GLN A 303 15.49 -16.75 -0.08
C GLN A 303 14.51 -16.00 0.83
N THR A 304 15.02 -15.03 1.61
CA THR A 304 14.22 -14.18 2.50
C THR A 304 13.26 -13.23 1.76
N LEU A 305 13.53 -12.94 0.47
CA LEU A 305 12.70 -12.12 -0.40
C LEU A 305 11.82 -12.94 -1.36
N CYS A 306 11.90 -14.28 -1.31
CA CYS A 306 11.09 -15.13 -2.19
C CYS A 306 9.61 -15.09 -1.80
N CYS A 307 8.75 -15.11 -2.84
CA CYS A 307 7.30 -15.25 -2.74
C CYS A 307 6.81 -16.30 -3.76
N ASP A 308 5.73 -16.99 -3.42
CA ASP A 308 5.19 -18.08 -4.27
C ASP A 308 4.71 -17.60 -5.64
N TRP A 309 4.22 -16.36 -5.74
CA TRP A 309 3.73 -15.83 -7.01
C TRP A 309 4.83 -15.61 -8.09
N TYR A 310 6.12 -15.67 -7.72
CA TYR A 310 7.23 -15.52 -8.69
C TYR A 310 7.27 -16.63 -9.73
N GLN A 311 6.68 -17.80 -9.45
CA GLN A 311 6.57 -18.91 -10.41
C GLN A 311 5.65 -18.57 -11.60
N HIS A 312 4.82 -17.53 -11.49
CA HIS A 312 3.89 -17.10 -12.53
C HIS A 312 4.45 -15.98 -13.41
N VAL A 313 5.74 -15.64 -13.28
CA VAL A 313 6.36 -14.51 -14.00
C VAL A 313 7.63 -14.97 -14.69
N ARG A 314 7.77 -14.64 -15.98
CA ARG A 314 9.03 -14.85 -16.70
C ARG A 314 10.11 -13.94 -16.14
N ARG A 315 11.28 -14.54 -15.84
CA ARG A 315 12.45 -13.87 -15.29
C ARG A 315 13.43 -13.56 -16.40
N LEU A 316 13.92 -12.32 -16.39
CA LEU A 316 14.97 -11.85 -17.30
C LEU A 316 16.29 -11.81 -16.51
N ARG A 317 17.29 -12.54 -16.96
CA ARG A 317 18.56 -12.72 -16.24
C ARG A 317 19.75 -12.09 -16.95
N THR A 318 19.56 -11.68 -18.20
CA THR A 318 20.62 -11.04 -19.00
C THR A 318 20.11 -9.75 -19.66
N ALA A 319 21.05 -8.92 -20.11
CA ALA A 319 20.74 -7.69 -20.84
C ALA A 319 20.02 -8.00 -22.16
N GLU A 320 20.40 -9.09 -22.85
CA GLU A 320 19.79 -9.52 -24.11
C GLU A 320 18.33 -9.96 -23.91
N GLU A 321 18.04 -10.68 -22.83
CA GLU A 321 16.67 -11.05 -22.48
C GLU A 321 15.82 -9.81 -22.14
N PHE A 322 16.41 -8.83 -21.45
CA PHE A 322 15.74 -7.57 -21.11
C PHE A 322 15.47 -6.74 -22.38
N ASP A 323 16.43 -6.59 -23.24
CA ASP A 323 16.32 -5.88 -24.52
C ASP A 323 15.24 -6.52 -25.40
N HIS A 324 15.30 -7.84 -25.57
CA HIS A 324 14.26 -8.58 -26.29
C HIS A 324 12.87 -8.38 -25.68
N ALA A 325 12.75 -8.42 -24.34
CA ALA A 325 11.48 -8.17 -23.66
C ALA A 325 10.95 -6.75 -23.86
N CYS A 326 11.83 -5.74 -23.99
CA CYS A 326 11.43 -4.37 -24.32
C CYS A 326 10.83 -4.27 -25.72
N LEU A 327 11.39 -4.97 -26.70
CA LEU A 327 11.05 -4.88 -28.12
C LEU A 327 9.92 -5.83 -28.55
N SER A 328 9.86 -7.05 -27.96
CA SER A 328 8.90 -8.08 -28.39
C SER A 328 7.46 -7.68 -28.07
N ASP A 329 6.53 -8.18 -28.87
CA ASP A 329 5.10 -8.15 -28.56
C ASP A 329 4.67 -9.36 -27.69
N ASP A 330 5.61 -10.26 -27.39
CA ASP A 330 5.43 -11.50 -26.63
C ASP A 330 5.23 -11.21 -25.13
N GLY A 331 4.13 -10.63 -24.76
CA GLY A 331 3.85 -10.41 -23.34
C GLY A 331 2.73 -11.28 -22.79
N GLY A 332 2.21 -12.16 -23.65
CA GLY A 332 0.89 -12.70 -23.41
C GLY A 332 0.80 -13.82 -22.39
N ALA A 333 1.59 -14.88 -22.52
CA ALA A 333 1.35 -16.11 -21.75
C ALA A 333 1.65 -15.96 -20.24
N ASP A 334 2.79 -15.36 -19.91
CA ASP A 334 3.22 -15.25 -18.50
C ASP A 334 2.46 -14.15 -17.75
N GLY A 335 2.16 -13.02 -18.42
CA GLY A 335 1.29 -11.97 -17.85
C GLY A 335 -0.12 -12.50 -17.59
N PHE A 336 -0.63 -13.37 -18.46
CA PHE A 336 -1.92 -14.03 -18.28
C PHE A 336 -1.92 -15.00 -17.09
N ALA A 337 -0.85 -15.76 -16.89
CA ALA A 337 -0.72 -16.69 -15.76
C ALA A 337 -0.76 -15.96 -14.42
N LEU A 338 0.02 -14.87 -14.28
CA LEU A 338 -0.01 -14.04 -13.07
C LEU A 338 -1.36 -13.33 -12.87
N ALA A 339 -1.96 -12.80 -13.94
CA ALA A 339 -3.28 -12.15 -13.87
C ALA A 339 -4.37 -13.15 -13.45
N SER A 340 -4.34 -14.36 -13.98
CA SER A 340 -5.28 -15.44 -13.63
C SER A 340 -5.13 -15.83 -12.16
N TRP A 341 -3.90 -16.06 -11.71
CA TRP A 341 -3.60 -16.34 -10.31
C TRP A 341 -4.10 -15.20 -9.40
N ALA A 342 -3.73 -13.96 -9.70
CA ALA A 342 -4.09 -12.81 -8.88
C ALA A 342 -5.60 -12.58 -8.81
N ARG A 343 -6.31 -12.70 -9.94
CA ARG A 343 -7.77 -12.58 -9.98
C ARG A 343 -8.45 -13.70 -9.19
N GLY A 344 -7.97 -14.94 -9.32
CA GLY A 344 -8.48 -16.07 -8.55
C GLY A 344 -8.28 -15.92 -7.04
N GLN A 345 -7.14 -15.39 -6.62
CA GLN A 345 -6.82 -15.21 -5.20
C GLN A 345 -7.39 -13.93 -4.58
N MET A 346 -7.47 -12.84 -5.35
CA MET A 346 -7.63 -11.49 -4.77
C MET A 346 -8.81 -10.70 -5.35
N LEU A 347 -9.48 -11.19 -6.40
CA LEU A 347 -10.63 -10.51 -7.04
C LEU A 347 -11.79 -11.47 -7.34
N SER A 348 -11.76 -12.69 -6.80
CA SER A 348 -12.75 -13.75 -7.09
C SER A 348 -14.14 -13.49 -6.52
N ARG A 349 -14.28 -12.55 -5.58
CA ARG A 349 -15.54 -12.26 -4.88
C ARG A 349 -16.34 -11.11 -5.49
N GLY A 350 -16.00 -10.65 -6.69
CA GLY A 350 -16.63 -9.52 -7.36
C GLY A 350 -15.91 -8.20 -7.07
N ASP A 351 -16.63 -7.06 -7.12
CA ASP A 351 -16.05 -5.74 -6.90
C ASP A 351 -15.73 -5.48 -5.41
N PRO A 352 -14.45 -5.52 -5.00
CA PRO A 352 -14.09 -5.38 -3.60
C PRO A 352 -14.27 -3.95 -3.06
N ILE A 353 -14.31 -2.91 -3.90
CA ILE A 353 -14.56 -1.53 -3.46
C ILE A 353 -16.04 -1.35 -3.12
N ALA A 354 -16.93 -1.81 -3.99
CA ALA A 354 -18.36 -1.77 -3.76
C ALA A 354 -18.76 -2.60 -2.54
N ARG A 355 -18.26 -3.84 -2.45
CA ARG A 355 -18.50 -4.74 -1.32
C ARG A 355 -17.99 -4.18 0.01
N LEU A 356 -16.88 -3.44 -0.03
CA LEU A 356 -16.33 -2.79 1.17
C LEU A 356 -17.24 -1.65 1.66
N ALA A 357 -17.85 -0.88 0.74
CA ALA A 357 -18.86 0.13 1.10
C ALA A 357 -20.09 -0.50 1.76
N ASP A 358 -20.60 -1.60 1.19
CA ASP A 358 -21.73 -2.35 1.71
C ASP A 358 -21.42 -2.96 3.09
N PHE A 359 -20.22 -3.52 3.26
CA PHE A 359 -19.79 -4.13 4.52
C PHE A 359 -19.64 -3.10 5.64
N VAL A 360 -19.02 -1.96 5.38
CA VAL A 360 -18.89 -0.88 6.36
C VAL A 360 -20.26 -0.33 6.78
N LYS A 361 -21.24 -0.29 5.84
CA LYS A 361 -22.63 0.04 6.16
C LYS A 361 -23.24 -1.00 7.11
N ALA A 362 -23.08 -2.28 6.83
CA ALA A 362 -23.60 -3.35 7.69
C ALA A 362 -23.00 -3.28 9.11
N LEU A 363 -21.69 -2.98 9.24
CA LEU A 363 -21.06 -2.77 10.55
C LEU A 363 -21.65 -1.57 11.29
N ALA A 364 -21.88 -0.45 10.60
CA ALA A 364 -22.48 0.73 11.22
C ALA A 364 -23.91 0.47 11.69
N ASP A 365 -24.72 -0.30 10.95
CA ASP A 365 -26.06 -0.69 11.36
C ASP A 365 -26.04 -1.66 12.55
N ARG A 366 -25.17 -2.66 12.54
CA ARG A 366 -24.98 -3.60 13.67
C ARG A 366 -24.70 -2.84 14.97
N GLN A 367 -23.86 -1.81 14.93
CA GLN A 367 -23.52 -1.01 16.11
C GLN A 367 -24.70 -0.18 16.61
N LYS A 368 -25.53 0.37 15.72
CA LYS A 368 -26.75 1.10 16.10
C LYS A 368 -27.74 0.23 16.87
N HIS A 369 -27.90 -1.03 16.46
CA HIS A 369 -28.85 -1.99 17.06
C HIS A 369 -28.35 -2.58 18.39
N SER A 370 -27.04 -2.62 18.61
CA SER A 370 -26.47 -3.21 19.84
C SER A 370 -26.75 -2.40 21.12
N GLY A 371 -27.35 -1.22 20.97
CA GLY A 371 -27.78 -0.40 22.13
C GLY A 371 -26.65 -0.02 23.08
N ALA A 372 -25.41 -0.03 22.57
CA ALA A 372 -24.20 0.20 23.35
C ALA A 372 -24.34 1.42 24.27
N ASN A 373 -24.34 1.15 25.50
CA ASN A 373 -24.59 1.88 26.72
C ASN A 373 -24.36 3.40 26.63
N ARG A 374 -25.45 4.17 26.65
CA ARG A 374 -25.48 5.64 26.74
C ARG A 374 -24.88 6.19 28.05
N GLY A 375 -24.64 5.33 29.06
CA GLY A 375 -24.20 5.71 30.40
C GLY A 375 -22.72 6.10 30.57
N SER A 376 -21.87 5.89 29.56
CA SER A 376 -20.42 5.96 29.79
C SER A 376 -19.73 7.25 29.32
N LEU A 377 -20.44 8.22 28.74
CA LEU A 377 -19.79 9.46 28.20
C LEU A 377 -19.07 10.27 29.28
N PHE A 378 -19.66 10.34 30.47
CA PHE A 378 -19.06 11.03 31.64
C PHE A 378 -17.81 10.30 32.14
N TRP A 379 -17.88 8.98 32.30
CA TRP A 379 -16.73 8.16 32.70
C TRP A 379 -15.61 8.12 31.64
N ARG A 380 -15.97 8.14 30.37
CA ARG A 380 -15.03 8.20 29.26
C ARG A 380 -14.25 9.52 29.24
N THR A 381 -14.89 10.65 29.52
CA THR A 381 -14.26 11.97 29.57
C THR A 381 -13.29 12.07 30.75
N THR A 382 -13.69 11.54 31.89
CA THR A 382 -12.87 11.53 33.12
C THR A 382 -11.67 10.59 32.97
N ARG A 383 -11.86 9.40 32.41
CA ARG A 383 -10.79 8.44 32.13
C ARG A 383 -9.78 8.97 31.08
N LYS A 384 -10.28 9.74 30.06
CA LYS A 384 -9.42 10.45 29.09
C LYS A 384 -8.55 11.51 29.74
N ARG A 385 -9.11 12.33 30.61
CA ARG A 385 -8.36 13.35 31.36
C ARG A 385 -7.29 12.72 32.24
N LEU A 386 -7.62 11.66 32.96
CA LEU A 386 -6.67 10.89 33.78
C LEU A 386 -5.61 10.19 32.93
N GLY A 387 -5.97 9.60 31.79
CA GLY A 387 -5.01 9.00 30.85
C GLY A 387 -4.09 10.02 30.19
N SER A 388 -4.60 11.22 29.85
CA SER A 388 -3.78 12.33 29.35
C SER A 388 -2.83 12.88 30.42
N LEU A 389 -3.31 13.01 31.65
CA LEU A 389 -2.50 13.44 32.81
C LEU A 389 -1.40 12.41 33.12
N TYR A 390 -1.74 11.12 33.12
CA TYR A 390 -0.79 10.03 33.27
C TYR A 390 0.29 10.03 32.17
N ARG A 391 -0.09 10.22 30.90
CA ARG A 391 0.85 10.36 29.79
C ARG A 391 1.76 11.59 29.94
N CYS A 392 1.22 12.71 30.41
CA CYS A 392 2.00 13.91 30.68
C CYS A 392 3.02 13.67 31.82
N LEU A 393 2.60 13.04 32.90
CA LEU A 393 3.45 12.66 34.04
C LEU A 393 4.55 11.66 33.65
N MET A 394 4.24 10.68 32.78
CA MET A 394 5.22 9.71 32.29
C MET A 394 6.22 10.36 31.32
N ARG A 395 5.81 11.38 30.53
CA ARG A 395 6.75 12.20 29.75
C ARG A 395 7.69 13.01 30.63
N MET A 396 7.18 13.61 31.70
CA MET A 396 7.98 14.37 32.68
C MET A 396 9.00 13.49 33.44
N LYS A 397 8.70 12.18 33.64
CA LYS A 397 9.62 11.23 34.26
C LYS A 397 10.67 10.65 33.29
N GLY A 398 10.80 11.18 32.10
CA GLY A 398 11.85 10.79 31.13
C GLY A 398 11.72 9.36 30.60
N VAL A 399 10.59 8.71 30.79
CA VAL A 399 10.31 7.38 30.19
C VAL A 399 10.20 7.59 28.69
N LYS A 400 11.32 7.37 27.99
CA LYS A 400 11.34 7.34 26.53
C LYS A 400 10.48 6.14 26.09
N ARG A 401 9.22 6.37 25.68
CA ARG A 401 8.52 5.39 24.85
C ARG A 401 9.43 5.08 23.67
N LYS A 402 9.63 3.81 23.35
CA LYS A 402 10.23 3.40 22.07
C LYS A 402 9.29 3.86 20.96
N ASN A 403 9.34 5.14 20.61
CA ASN A 403 8.56 5.68 19.50
C ASN A 403 9.15 5.12 18.20
N TYR A 404 8.58 4.04 17.70
CA TYR A 404 8.81 3.58 16.32
C TYR A 404 8.22 4.55 15.28
N PHE A 405 7.45 5.52 15.71
CA PHE A 405 6.86 6.55 14.87
C PHE A 405 7.86 7.70 14.67
N ASN A 406 8.26 7.90 13.43
CA ASN A 406 8.99 9.09 13.00
C ASN A 406 8.00 10.00 12.25
N PRO A 407 7.56 11.14 12.82
CA PRO A 407 6.65 12.07 12.16
C PRO A 407 7.13 12.49 10.77
N ARG A 408 8.44 12.64 10.58
CA ARG A 408 9.04 13.06 9.29
C ARG A 408 8.79 12.07 8.16
N THR A 409 8.60 10.78 8.45
CA THR A 409 8.29 9.79 7.40
C THR A 409 6.88 9.92 6.85
N HIS A 410 5.98 10.59 7.60
CA HIS A 410 4.57 10.79 7.24
C HIS A 410 4.22 12.25 6.90
N GLU A 411 5.18 13.18 6.87
CA GLU A 411 4.91 14.58 6.49
C GLU A 411 4.24 14.69 5.12
N LYS A 412 4.63 13.84 4.17
CA LYS A 412 4.02 13.75 2.83
C LYS A 412 2.63 13.11 2.80
N ASP A 413 2.23 12.48 3.91
CA ASP A 413 0.92 11.84 4.07
C ASP A 413 -0.07 12.74 4.83
N GLN A 414 0.20 14.04 4.91
CA GLN A 414 -0.74 15.03 5.41
C GLN A 414 -1.81 15.32 4.38
N PHE A 415 -3.05 15.39 4.83
CA PHE A 415 -4.20 15.80 4.03
C PHE A 415 -5.26 16.42 4.92
N ASP A 416 -6.14 17.18 4.32
CA ASP A 416 -7.27 17.80 5.00
C ASP A 416 -8.64 17.36 4.40
N GLU A 417 -9.72 17.90 4.91
CA GLU A 417 -11.07 17.58 4.39
C GLU A 417 -11.30 18.12 2.97
N LYS A 418 -10.56 19.13 2.53
CA LYS A 418 -10.64 19.67 1.18
C LYS A 418 -10.05 18.66 0.19
N ASP A 419 -8.90 18.07 0.52
CA ASP A 419 -8.26 17.04 -0.28
C ASP A 419 -9.18 15.82 -0.46
N VAL A 420 -9.80 15.38 0.64
CA VAL A 420 -10.77 14.27 0.61
C VAL A 420 -11.98 14.62 -0.27
N ARG A 421 -12.54 15.84 -0.12
CA ARG A 421 -13.69 16.28 -0.94
C ARG A 421 -13.38 16.32 -2.42
N GLN A 422 -12.23 16.86 -2.80
CA GLN A 422 -11.80 16.92 -4.20
C GLN A 422 -11.70 15.53 -4.82
N ARG A 423 -11.10 14.57 -4.11
CA ARG A 423 -10.99 13.19 -4.59
C ARG A 423 -12.35 12.50 -4.68
N VAL A 424 -13.24 12.71 -3.71
CA VAL A 424 -14.60 12.17 -3.75
C VAL A 424 -15.39 12.75 -4.92
N GLN A 425 -15.23 14.03 -5.24
CA GLN A 425 -15.86 14.65 -6.42
C GLN A 425 -15.32 14.06 -7.73
N ALA A 426 -14.00 13.80 -7.80
CA ALA A 426 -13.41 13.14 -8.96
C ALA A 426 -13.95 11.70 -9.11
N TRP A 427 -14.09 10.95 -8.02
CA TRP A 427 -14.74 9.63 -8.03
C TRP A 427 -16.21 9.68 -8.42
N GLN A 428 -16.94 10.71 -7.98
CA GLN A 428 -18.33 10.93 -8.44
C GLN A 428 -18.43 11.06 -9.94
N ALA A 429 -17.51 11.79 -10.57
CA ALA A 429 -17.50 11.95 -12.02
C ALA A 429 -17.26 10.63 -12.78
N VAL A 430 -16.51 9.70 -12.17
CA VAL A 430 -16.17 8.39 -12.77
C VAL A 430 -17.24 7.32 -12.50
N LEU A 431 -17.84 7.33 -11.29
CA LEU A 431 -18.69 6.25 -10.79
C LEU A 431 -20.19 6.59 -10.81
N ARG A 432 -20.58 7.76 -11.30
CA ARG A 432 -21.97 8.24 -11.26
C ARG A 432 -22.97 7.23 -11.83
N ASP A 433 -22.59 6.59 -12.93
CA ASP A 433 -23.45 5.62 -13.64
C ASP A 433 -23.35 4.20 -13.06
N SER A 434 -22.51 4.00 -12.05
CA SER A 434 -22.23 2.70 -11.40
C SER A 434 -22.68 2.64 -9.94
N ALA A 435 -23.23 3.74 -9.40
CA ALA A 435 -23.56 3.89 -7.97
C ALA A 435 -25.02 3.47 -7.64
#